data_029b1b2c7a54f56ecde5ebe854703551
#
_entry.id   029b1b2c7a54f56ecde5ebe854703551
#
_cell.length_a   1.000
_cell.length_b   1.000
_cell.length_c   1.000
_cell.angle_alpha   90.00
_cell.angle_beta   90.00
_cell.angle_gamma   90.00
#
_symmetry.space_group_name_H-M   'P 1'
#
loop_
_entity.id
_entity.type
_entity.pdbx_description
1 polymer ?
#
loop_
_entity_poly.entity_id
_entity_poly.type
_entity_poly.pdbx_seq_one_letter_code
_entity_poly.pdbx_strand_id
1 'polypeptide(L)'
;MGKEFEKILRLHEKEDEKYIFCEEDIITRMMNEFENAQEILELLSSNSAHAVDFFTMSEFPSRWPVIPIRKSDKFYIKKHTSTQKPYFHSHNFYELIYVHRGKCVQHIDSQDSECILKEKQACIVYPELVHSLMPSVKDDIILKMVIPKEIFESFSDIIPSQCTEKMRIFDSVTEQAEYFTAKIMEESLYKREFWYSACKSYLGLLLTELCRKKEIADAETLELLEKYFSLNLKTASLSDFAASLGYSSGYAGRMIKEKTGNSFSELLSRYRIESAKKMLETTSLSVENISLEVGYLNPSGFYKQFCSLYGMTPKEYRQMFR
;
A
#
# COMPACT_ATOMS: atom_id res chain seq x y z
N MET A 1 -0.18 21.12 -0.65
CA MET A 1 -1.01 19.91 -0.50
C MET A 1 -0.93 19.34 0.92
N GLY A 2 0.26 18.97 1.46
CA GLY A 2 0.37 18.37 2.80
C GLY A 2 -0.26 19.18 3.95
N LYS A 3 -0.09 20.51 3.98
CA LYS A 3 -0.65 21.35 5.05
C LYS A 3 -2.18 21.39 5.07
N GLU A 4 -2.83 21.33 3.91
CA GLU A 4 -4.31 21.32 3.82
C GLU A 4 -4.85 19.95 4.24
N PHE A 5 -4.21 18.88 3.83
CA PHE A 5 -4.57 17.52 4.25
C PHE A 5 -4.43 17.35 5.76
N GLU A 6 -3.33 17.80 6.35
CA GLU A 6 -3.11 17.81 7.81
C GLU A 6 -4.16 18.63 8.56
N LYS A 7 -4.60 19.76 7.99
CA LYS A 7 -5.68 20.55 8.60
C LYS A 7 -7.01 19.81 8.61
N ILE A 8 -7.37 19.17 7.52
CA ILE A 8 -8.60 18.37 7.39
C ILE A 8 -8.56 17.16 8.34
N LEU A 9 -7.40 16.47 8.44
CA LEU A 9 -7.20 15.38 9.41
C LEU A 9 -7.48 15.83 10.84
N ARG A 10 -6.91 16.96 11.27
CA ARG A 10 -7.13 17.51 12.63
C ARG A 10 -8.58 17.89 12.89
N LEU A 11 -9.31 18.34 11.88
CA LEU A 11 -10.74 18.62 12.03
C LEU A 11 -11.54 17.34 12.20
N HIS A 12 -11.25 16.29 11.45
CA HIS A 12 -11.83 14.96 11.63
C HIS A 12 -11.51 14.38 13.01
N GLU A 13 -10.27 14.50 13.49
CA GLU A 13 -9.88 14.05 14.83
C GLU A 13 -10.73 14.74 15.93
N LYS A 14 -10.93 16.04 15.83
CA LYS A 14 -11.78 16.79 16.77
C LYS A 14 -13.26 16.37 16.72
N GLU A 15 -13.75 16.01 15.54
CA GLU A 15 -15.10 15.46 15.43
C GLU A 15 -15.18 14.05 16.03
N ASP A 16 -14.17 13.20 15.79
CA ASP A 16 -14.10 11.86 16.38
C ASP A 16 -13.91 11.90 17.90
N GLU A 17 -13.15 12.85 18.46
CA GLU A 17 -12.99 13.05 19.91
C GLU A 17 -14.31 13.33 20.63
N LYS A 18 -15.27 13.96 19.98
CA LYS A 18 -16.63 14.14 20.53
C LYS A 18 -17.38 12.81 20.73
N TYR A 19 -16.85 11.74 20.16
CA TYR A 19 -17.40 10.40 20.16
C TYR A 19 -16.59 9.38 20.98
N ILE A 20 -15.72 9.81 21.90
CA ILE A 20 -15.12 8.93 22.92
C ILE A 20 -16.16 8.63 23.98
N PHE A 21 -16.73 7.43 23.94
CA PHE A 21 -17.93 7.05 24.68
C PHE A 21 -17.63 6.21 25.93
N CYS A 22 -18.51 6.31 26.94
CA CYS A 22 -18.76 5.22 27.86
C CYS A 22 -19.51 4.05 27.18
N GLU A 23 -19.49 2.85 27.75
CA GLU A 23 -20.11 1.65 27.13
C GLU A 23 -21.60 1.84 26.83
N GLU A 24 -22.36 2.52 27.69
CA GLU A 24 -23.79 2.80 27.51
C GLU A 24 -24.07 3.66 26.26
N ASP A 25 -23.24 4.64 25.98
CA ASP A 25 -23.39 5.50 24.80
C ASP A 25 -23.13 4.72 23.51
N ILE A 26 -22.18 3.76 23.51
CA ILE A 26 -21.90 2.90 22.35
C ILE A 26 -23.13 2.04 22.02
N ILE A 27 -23.76 1.41 23.03
CA ILE A 27 -24.92 0.56 22.85
C ILE A 27 -26.10 1.39 22.30
N THR A 28 -26.39 2.52 22.92
CA THR A 28 -27.48 3.42 22.50
C THR A 28 -27.27 3.89 21.06
N ARG A 29 -26.05 4.23 20.71
CA ARG A 29 -25.70 4.64 19.36
C ARG A 29 -25.87 3.50 18.36
N MET A 30 -25.38 2.28 18.67
CA MET A 30 -25.55 1.12 17.81
C MET A 30 -27.02 0.82 17.53
N MET A 31 -27.86 0.87 18.55
CA MET A 31 -29.29 0.66 18.41
C MET A 31 -29.97 1.70 17.49
N ASN A 32 -29.46 2.94 17.49
CA ASN A 32 -29.99 4.01 16.65
C ASN A 32 -29.42 3.99 15.21
N GLU A 33 -28.16 3.55 15.02
CA GLU A 33 -27.49 3.64 13.75
C GLU A 33 -27.61 2.39 12.86
N PHE A 34 -27.84 1.21 13.45
CA PHE A 34 -27.87 -0.05 12.70
C PHE A 34 -29.22 -0.77 12.79
N GLU A 35 -29.70 -1.33 11.68
CA GLU A 35 -30.94 -2.09 11.62
C GLU A 35 -30.88 -3.42 12.40
N ASN A 36 -29.71 -4.06 12.40
CA ASN A 36 -29.45 -5.32 13.09
C ASN A 36 -28.62 -5.13 14.36
N ALA A 37 -28.72 -3.96 15.03
CA ALA A 37 -27.89 -3.61 16.19
C ALA A 37 -27.99 -4.66 17.30
N GLN A 38 -29.19 -5.20 17.56
CA GLN A 38 -29.36 -6.23 18.57
C GLN A 38 -28.54 -7.50 18.26
N GLU A 39 -28.60 -7.97 17.02
CA GLU A 39 -27.81 -9.14 16.58
C GLU A 39 -26.31 -8.89 16.70
N ILE A 40 -25.85 -7.69 16.29
CA ILE A 40 -24.44 -7.30 16.40
C ILE A 40 -24.00 -7.29 17.87
N LEU A 41 -24.78 -6.68 18.76
CA LEU A 41 -24.50 -6.61 20.20
C LEU A 41 -24.46 -7.99 20.84
N GLU A 42 -25.36 -8.89 20.49
CA GLU A 42 -25.37 -10.26 20.98
C GLU A 42 -24.12 -11.03 20.54
N LEU A 43 -23.72 -10.91 19.26
CA LEU A 43 -22.51 -11.53 18.73
C LEU A 43 -21.23 -10.94 19.35
N LEU A 44 -21.17 -9.62 19.53
CA LEU A 44 -20.05 -8.96 20.20
C LEU A 44 -19.99 -9.33 21.68
N SER A 45 -21.13 -9.44 22.36
CA SER A 45 -21.20 -9.85 23.76
C SER A 45 -20.80 -11.31 23.95
N SER A 46 -21.24 -12.21 23.09
CA SER A 46 -20.84 -13.62 23.12
C SER A 46 -19.35 -13.81 22.83
N ASN A 47 -18.76 -12.92 22.03
CA ASN A 47 -17.35 -12.91 21.68
C ASN A 47 -16.50 -11.99 22.59
N SER A 48 -17.11 -11.11 23.40
CA SER A 48 -16.40 -10.07 24.16
C SER A 48 -15.50 -10.61 25.25
N ALA A 49 -15.84 -11.76 25.87
CA ALA A 49 -14.94 -12.46 26.75
C ALA A 49 -13.64 -12.87 26.04
N HIS A 50 -13.71 -13.04 24.74
CA HIS A 50 -12.62 -13.44 23.85
C HIS A 50 -11.95 -12.25 23.15
N ALA A 51 -12.62 -11.11 23.02
CA ALA A 51 -12.04 -9.90 22.44
C ALA A 51 -10.91 -9.29 23.28
N VAL A 52 -10.83 -9.63 24.57
CA VAL A 52 -9.74 -9.23 25.47
C VAL A 52 -8.51 -10.15 25.30
N ASP A 53 -8.75 -11.43 24.93
CA ASP A 53 -7.72 -12.47 24.75
C ASP A 53 -7.72 -13.03 23.32
N PHE A 54 -7.94 -12.18 22.35
CA PHE A 54 -8.08 -12.50 20.94
C PHE A 54 -6.93 -13.38 20.39
N PHE A 55 -5.73 -13.25 20.96
CA PHE A 55 -4.54 -14.04 20.55
C PHE A 55 -4.42 -15.39 21.27
N THR A 56 -5.27 -15.69 22.24
CA THR A 56 -5.22 -16.94 23.03
C THR A 56 -6.36 -17.90 22.72
N MET A 57 -7.25 -17.55 21.78
CA MET A 57 -8.38 -18.42 21.43
C MET A 57 -7.93 -19.68 20.72
N SER A 58 -8.28 -20.83 21.29
CA SER A 58 -8.08 -22.15 20.68
C SER A 58 -9.11 -22.50 19.59
N GLU A 59 -10.27 -21.81 19.59
CA GLU A 59 -11.38 -22.06 18.65
C GLU A 59 -12.04 -20.74 18.22
N PHE A 60 -12.28 -20.60 16.91
CA PHE A 60 -13.02 -19.47 16.37
C PHE A 60 -14.53 -19.70 16.46
N PRO A 61 -15.37 -18.65 16.70
CA PRO A 61 -16.80 -18.78 16.64
C PRO A 61 -17.25 -19.19 15.22
N SER A 62 -18.32 -19.97 15.16
CA SER A 62 -18.89 -20.42 13.89
C SER A 62 -19.51 -19.27 13.05
N ARG A 63 -19.73 -18.12 13.67
CA ARG A 63 -20.33 -16.95 13.02
C ARG A 63 -19.70 -15.66 13.54
N TRP A 64 -19.38 -14.77 12.61
CA TRP A 64 -18.87 -13.43 12.88
C TRP A 64 -19.96 -12.38 12.69
N PRO A 65 -19.92 -11.24 13.42
CA PRO A 65 -20.87 -10.16 13.19
C PRO A 65 -20.69 -9.57 11.79
N VAL A 66 -21.82 -9.34 11.11
CA VAL A 66 -21.88 -8.60 9.86
C VAL A 66 -22.25 -7.16 10.16
N ILE A 67 -21.32 -6.23 9.93
CA ILE A 67 -21.54 -4.82 10.20
C ILE A 67 -22.21 -4.17 8.97
N PRO A 68 -23.44 -3.67 9.07
CA PRO A 68 -24.10 -2.97 7.98
C PRO A 68 -23.62 -1.52 7.86
N ILE A 69 -23.98 -0.87 6.76
CA ILE A 69 -23.86 0.59 6.64
C ILE A 69 -24.81 1.27 7.63
N ARG A 70 -24.37 2.37 8.24
CA ARG A 70 -25.20 3.20 9.12
C ARG A 70 -26.41 3.77 8.39
N LYS A 71 -27.55 3.85 9.06
CA LYS A 71 -28.79 4.43 8.51
C LYS A 71 -28.60 5.89 8.07
N SER A 72 -27.83 6.65 8.84
CA SER A 72 -27.61 8.10 8.64
C SER A 72 -26.58 8.44 7.57
N ASP A 73 -25.60 7.58 7.35
CA ASP A 73 -24.43 7.89 6.52
C ASP A 73 -24.20 6.81 5.47
N LYS A 74 -24.74 7.02 4.29
CA LYS A 74 -24.55 6.12 3.12
C LYS A 74 -23.14 6.08 2.59
N PHE A 75 -22.26 6.96 3.03
CA PHE A 75 -20.85 7.06 2.65
C PHE A 75 -20.14 7.89 3.71
N TYR A 76 -19.04 7.38 4.26
CA TYR A 76 -18.25 8.15 5.20
C TYR A 76 -16.78 7.73 5.19
N ILE A 77 -15.92 8.65 5.65
CA ILE A 77 -14.51 8.43 5.87
C ILE A 77 -14.15 8.84 7.29
N LYS A 78 -13.33 8.05 7.97
CA LYS A 78 -12.85 8.33 9.32
C LYS A 78 -11.42 7.85 9.52
N LYS A 79 -10.73 8.44 10.51
CA LYS A 79 -9.46 7.93 11.00
C LYS A 79 -9.70 6.71 11.88
N HIS A 80 -8.90 5.66 11.71
CA HIS A 80 -8.87 4.53 12.63
C HIS A 80 -8.20 4.93 13.95
N THR A 81 -8.76 4.51 15.08
CA THR A 81 -8.34 4.94 16.40
C THR A 81 -7.48 3.91 17.12
N SER A 82 -6.68 4.37 18.09
CA SER A 82 -5.91 3.51 18.99
C SER A 82 -6.74 2.87 20.11
N THR A 83 -7.98 3.34 20.29
CA THR A 83 -8.87 2.89 21.37
C THR A 83 -9.80 1.76 20.95
N GLN A 84 -9.97 1.53 19.66
CA GLN A 84 -10.82 0.46 19.16
C GLN A 84 -10.18 -0.90 19.46
N LYS A 85 -10.83 -1.74 20.25
CA LYS A 85 -10.42 -3.13 20.44
C LYS A 85 -10.53 -3.89 19.12
N PRO A 86 -9.56 -4.74 18.76
CA PRO A 86 -9.65 -5.57 17.57
C PRO A 86 -10.76 -6.63 17.74
N TYR A 87 -11.53 -6.84 16.69
CA TYR A 87 -12.52 -7.92 16.63
C TYR A 87 -12.70 -8.38 15.19
N PHE A 88 -12.92 -9.65 14.99
CA PHE A 88 -13.27 -10.18 13.68
C PHE A 88 -14.71 -9.84 13.33
N HIS A 89 -14.89 -9.34 12.11
CA HIS A 89 -16.20 -9.02 11.55
C HIS A 89 -16.14 -9.11 10.02
N SER A 90 -17.28 -9.17 9.41
CA SER A 90 -17.47 -8.89 7.99
C SER A 90 -18.44 -7.72 7.82
N HIS A 91 -18.60 -7.26 6.60
CA HIS A 91 -19.52 -6.18 6.28
C HIS A 91 -20.14 -6.37 4.89
N ASN A 92 -21.25 -5.68 4.61
CA ASN A 92 -21.97 -5.73 3.33
C ASN A 92 -21.66 -4.55 2.39
N PHE A 93 -20.57 -3.84 2.65
CA PHE A 93 -20.08 -2.70 1.88
C PHE A 93 -18.61 -2.91 1.47
N TYR A 94 -18.06 -2.02 0.66
CA TYR A 94 -16.62 -1.97 0.38
C TYR A 94 -15.94 -1.04 1.38
N GLU A 95 -14.81 -1.47 1.94
CA GLU A 95 -13.99 -0.63 2.80
C GLU A 95 -12.66 -0.33 2.14
N LEU A 96 -12.36 0.95 1.88
CA LEU A 96 -11.04 1.37 1.43
C LEU A 96 -10.24 1.83 2.66
N ILE A 97 -9.12 1.16 2.90
CA ILE A 97 -8.18 1.47 3.97
C ILE A 97 -6.95 2.09 3.34
N TYR A 98 -6.56 3.27 3.79
CA TYR A 98 -5.36 3.99 3.35
C TYR A 98 -4.45 4.33 4.52
N VAL A 99 -3.17 3.98 4.42
CA VAL A 99 -2.15 4.32 5.41
C VAL A 99 -1.43 5.59 4.96
N HIS A 100 -1.82 6.72 5.52
CA HIS A 100 -1.17 8.00 5.26
C HIS A 100 0.21 8.07 5.92
N ARG A 101 0.31 7.58 7.17
CA ARG A 101 1.55 7.50 7.95
C ARG A 101 1.55 6.27 8.85
N GLY A 102 2.72 5.64 9.02
CA GLY A 102 2.90 4.48 9.88
C GLY A 102 2.51 3.16 9.22
N LYS A 103 1.75 2.31 9.89
CA LYS A 103 1.33 1.01 9.38
C LYS A 103 -0.07 0.62 9.87
N CYS A 104 -0.78 -0.17 9.06
CA CYS A 104 -2.02 -0.82 9.43
C CYS A 104 -1.81 -2.34 9.45
N VAL A 105 -2.05 -2.96 10.59
CA VAL A 105 -2.01 -4.40 10.75
C VAL A 105 -3.44 -4.92 10.78
N GLN A 106 -3.75 -5.87 9.92
CA GLN A 106 -5.04 -6.55 9.91
C GLN A 106 -4.86 -8.07 9.77
N HIS A 107 -5.77 -8.83 10.33
CA HIS A 107 -5.86 -10.27 10.20
C HIS A 107 -7.03 -10.62 9.28
N ILE A 108 -6.82 -11.56 8.37
CA ILE A 108 -7.78 -11.93 7.32
C ILE A 108 -8.17 -13.40 7.51
N ASP A 109 -9.47 -13.67 7.62
CA ASP A 109 -10.05 -15.00 7.81
C ASP A 109 -9.54 -15.80 9.04
N SER A 110 -8.35 -15.49 9.58
CA SER A 110 -7.76 -16.16 10.74
C SER A 110 -6.72 -15.28 11.44
N GLN A 111 -6.34 -15.63 12.66
CA GLN A 111 -5.28 -14.94 13.43
C GLN A 111 -3.90 -15.08 12.78
N ASP A 112 -3.65 -16.19 12.08
CA ASP A 112 -2.35 -16.51 11.48
C ASP A 112 -2.13 -15.80 10.13
N SER A 113 -3.21 -15.25 9.56
CA SER A 113 -3.17 -14.55 8.28
C SER A 113 -3.03 -13.05 8.49
N GLU A 114 -1.82 -12.60 8.82
CA GLU A 114 -1.51 -11.18 9.00
C GLU A 114 -1.27 -10.48 7.65
N CYS A 115 -1.94 -9.36 7.46
CA CYS A 115 -1.72 -8.43 6.34
C CYS A 115 -1.26 -7.08 6.88
N ILE A 116 -0.05 -6.65 6.52
CA ILE A 116 0.50 -5.36 6.93
C ILE A 116 0.52 -4.41 5.75
N LEU A 117 -0.25 -3.34 5.85
CA LEU A 117 -0.15 -2.19 4.96
C LEU A 117 0.86 -1.19 5.55
N LYS A 118 1.79 -0.75 4.73
CA LYS A 118 2.79 0.26 5.08
C LYS A 118 2.32 1.66 4.66
N GLU A 119 3.06 2.67 5.10
CA GLU A 119 2.86 4.06 4.68
C GLU A 119 2.75 4.18 3.16
N LYS A 120 1.78 4.97 2.70
CA LYS A 120 1.42 5.16 1.28
C LYS A 120 0.90 3.90 0.57
N GLN A 121 0.49 2.89 1.32
CA GLN A 121 -0.27 1.78 0.77
C GLN A 121 -1.76 1.91 1.09
N ALA A 122 -2.58 1.29 0.27
CA ALA A 122 -4.01 1.19 0.49
C ALA A 122 -4.51 -0.22 0.17
N CYS A 123 -5.68 -0.58 0.69
CA CYS A 123 -6.39 -1.75 0.22
C CYS A 123 -7.89 -1.48 0.12
N ILE A 124 -8.56 -2.25 -0.73
CA ILE A 124 -10.01 -2.38 -0.73
C ILE A 124 -10.36 -3.75 -0.19
N VAL A 125 -11.11 -3.75 0.89
CA VAL A 125 -11.73 -4.93 1.49
C VAL A 125 -13.11 -5.09 0.86
N TYR A 126 -13.35 -6.24 0.25
CA TYR A 126 -14.61 -6.57 -0.41
C TYR A 126 -15.65 -7.03 0.61
N PRO A 127 -16.95 -6.92 0.30
CA PRO A 127 -18.00 -7.46 1.15
C PRO A 127 -17.77 -8.93 1.51
N GLU A 128 -18.24 -9.33 2.69
CA GLU A 128 -18.20 -10.70 3.22
C GLU A 128 -16.80 -11.23 3.62
N LEU A 129 -15.72 -10.49 3.38
CA LEU A 129 -14.41 -10.85 3.91
C LEU A 129 -14.43 -10.69 5.43
N VAL A 130 -14.09 -11.75 6.14
CA VAL A 130 -13.88 -11.70 7.59
C VAL A 130 -12.51 -11.14 7.88
N HIS A 131 -12.46 -10.03 8.61
CA HIS A 131 -11.19 -9.40 8.95
C HIS A 131 -11.24 -8.72 10.33
N SER A 132 -10.08 -8.38 10.86
CA SER A 132 -9.91 -7.61 12.09
C SER A 132 -8.77 -6.62 11.91
N LEU A 133 -8.98 -5.36 12.30
CA LEU A 133 -7.95 -4.34 12.32
C LEU A 133 -7.40 -4.18 13.73
N MET A 134 -6.08 -4.23 13.85
CA MET A 134 -5.39 -3.92 15.09
C MET A 134 -5.46 -2.43 15.39
N PRO A 135 -5.48 -2.02 16.69
CA PRO A 135 -5.46 -0.60 17.06
C PRO A 135 -4.25 0.10 16.46
N SER A 136 -4.44 1.33 15.99
CA SER A 136 -3.34 2.17 15.54
C SER A 136 -2.45 2.59 16.73
N VAL A 137 -1.15 2.77 16.50
CA VAL A 137 -0.27 3.39 17.50
C VAL A 137 -0.35 4.93 17.40
N LYS A 138 0.21 5.64 18.38
CA LYS A 138 0.01 7.09 18.57
C LYS A 138 0.27 7.94 17.32
N ASP A 139 1.25 7.58 16.49
CA ASP A 139 1.66 8.38 15.33
C ASP A 139 1.13 7.83 13.99
N ASP A 140 0.40 6.72 14.01
CA ASP A 140 -0.20 6.17 12.81
C ASP A 140 -1.41 7.02 12.37
N ILE A 141 -1.53 7.22 11.05
CA ILE A 141 -2.68 7.84 10.42
C ILE A 141 -3.21 6.86 9.38
N ILE A 142 -4.27 6.17 9.77
CA ILE A 142 -4.96 5.18 8.95
C ILE A 142 -6.36 5.71 8.69
N LEU A 143 -6.74 5.83 7.43
CA LEU A 143 -8.07 6.28 7.01
C LEU A 143 -8.89 5.10 6.54
N LYS A 144 -10.13 5.03 7.01
CA LYS A 144 -11.13 4.04 6.59
C LYS A 144 -12.29 4.74 5.91
N MET A 145 -12.58 4.33 4.70
CA MET A 145 -13.67 4.84 3.88
C MET A 145 -14.69 3.72 3.66
N VAL A 146 -15.90 3.91 4.15
CA VAL A 146 -17.03 3.00 3.94
C VAL A 146 -17.74 3.40 2.67
N ILE A 147 -17.83 2.49 1.71
CA ILE A 147 -18.38 2.74 0.38
C ILE A 147 -19.54 1.78 0.14
N PRO A 148 -20.77 2.30 0.01
CA PRO A 148 -21.94 1.48 -0.32
C PRO A 148 -21.73 0.64 -1.59
N LYS A 149 -22.32 -0.55 -1.60
CA LYS A 149 -22.19 -1.49 -2.71
C LYS A 149 -22.60 -0.86 -4.05
N GLU A 150 -23.73 -0.17 -4.07
CA GLU A 150 -24.27 0.47 -5.28
C GLU A 150 -23.36 1.58 -5.82
N ILE A 151 -22.65 2.29 -4.92
CA ILE A 151 -21.69 3.32 -5.34
C ILE A 151 -20.46 2.67 -5.94
N PHE A 152 -19.86 1.69 -5.25
CA PHE A 152 -18.65 1.04 -5.71
C PHE A 152 -18.86 0.33 -7.05
N GLU A 153 -19.95 -0.40 -7.18
CA GLU A 153 -20.30 -1.16 -8.39
C GLU A 153 -20.58 -0.24 -9.59
N SER A 154 -20.95 1.04 -9.35
CA SER A 154 -21.07 2.02 -10.43
C SER A 154 -19.74 2.39 -11.10
N PHE A 155 -18.60 1.93 -10.56
CA PHE A 155 -17.25 2.08 -11.10
C PHE A 155 -16.66 0.75 -11.58
N SER A 156 -17.49 -0.21 -11.97
CA SER A 156 -17.06 -1.55 -12.41
C SER A 156 -16.20 -1.55 -13.68
N ASP A 157 -16.21 -0.48 -14.45
CA ASP A 157 -15.33 -0.21 -15.59
C ASP A 157 -13.89 0.15 -15.16
N ILE A 158 -13.72 0.67 -13.93
CA ILE A 158 -12.41 1.02 -13.36
C ILE A 158 -11.87 -0.14 -12.54
N ILE A 159 -12.72 -0.72 -11.67
CA ILE A 159 -12.36 -1.76 -10.74
C ILE A 159 -13.44 -2.83 -10.69
N PRO A 160 -13.11 -4.12 -10.98
CA PRO A 160 -14.11 -5.16 -10.93
C PRO A 160 -14.76 -5.30 -9.56
N SER A 161 -16.09 -5.33 -9.53
CA SER A 161 -16.87 -5.56 -8.31
C SER A 161 -16.78 -7.00 -7.80
N GLN A 162 -16.39 -7.93 -8.68
CA GLN A 162 -16.14 -9.33 -8.33
C GLN A 162 -14.65 -9.62 -8.47
N CYS A 163 -14.03 -10.00 -7.37
CA CYS A 163 -12.64 -10.44 -7.32
C CYS A 163 -12.59 -11.80 -6.61
N THR A 164 -11.83 -12.74 -7.16
CA THR A 164 -11.55 -14.03 -6.50
C THR A 164 -10.75 -13.80 -5.20
N GLU A 165 -9.93 -12.74 -5.18
CA GLU A 165 -9.28 -12.24 -3.98
C GLU A 165 -10.24 -11.26 -3.31
N LYS A 166 -10.76 -11.62 -2.15
CA LYS A 166 -11.71 -10.79 -1.37
C LYS A 166 -11.10 -9.46 -0.85
N MET A 167 -9.86 -9.16 -1.23
CA MET A 167 -9.14 -7.92 -0.90
C MET A 167 -8.18 -7.57 -2.03
N ARG A 168 -8.05 -6.27 -2.35
CA ARG A 168 -7.10 -5.77 -3.33
C ARG A 168 -6.17 -4.74 -2.70
N ILE A 169 -4.86 -4.97 -2.80
CA ILE A 169 -3.83 -4.08 -2.26
C ILE A 169 -3.29 -3.18 -3.38
N PHE A 170 -3.06 -1.92 -3.05
CA PHE A 170 -2.38 -0.92 -3.86
C PHE A 170 -1.05 -0.57 -3.20
N ASP A 171 0.05 -0.90 -3.86
CA ASP A 171 1.40 -0.77 -3.30
C ASP A 171 1.88 0.68 -3.16
N SER A 172 1.24 1.63 -3.84
CA SER A 172 1.59 3.05 -3.78
C SER A 172 0.38 3.93 -4.03
N VAL A 173 0.15 4.85 -3.10
CA VAL A 173 -0.84 5.93 -3.21
C VAL A 173 -0.12 7.20 -3.64
N THR A 174 -0.48 7.74 -4.81
CA THR A 174 0.13 8.94 -5.37
C THR A 174 -0.35 10.20 -4.64
N GLU A 175 0.38 11.32 -4.78
CA GLU A 175 -0.07 12.62 -4.26
C GLU A 175 -1.44 13.04 -4.82
N GLN A 176 -1.76 12.62 -6.04
CA GLN A 176 -3.05 12.89 -6.65
C GLN A 176 -4.17 12.08 -5.98
N ALA A 177 -3.92 10.81 -5.65
CA ALA A 177 -4.85 9.98 -4.90
C ALA A 177 -5.06 10.52 -3.47
N GLU A 178 -4.00 11.02 -2.82
CA GLU A 178 -4.11 11.73 -1.53
C GLU A 178 -4.97 13.00 -1.64
N TYR A 179 -4.80 13.76 -2.70
CA TYR A 179 -5.62 14.96 -2.93
C TYR A 179 -7.11 14.61 -3.03
N PHE A 180 -7.47 13.57 -3.79
CA PHE A 180 -8.86 13.12 -3.87
C PHE A 180 -9.39 12.60 -2.54
N THR A 181 -8.57 11.86 -1.78
CA THR A 181 -8.90 11.42 -0.43
C THR A 181 -9.20 12.62 0.48
N ALA A 182 -8.35 13.66 0.45
CA ALA A 182 -8.56 14.89 1.21
C ALA A 182 -9.87 15.60 0.81
N LYS A 183 -10.21 15.64 -0.48
CA LYS A 183 -11.46 16.23 -0.96
C LYS A 183 -12.69 15.45 -0.48
N ILE A 184 -12.63 14.13 -0.47
CA ILE A 184 -13.69 13.29 0.10
C ILE A 184 -13.88 13.60 1.59
N MET A 185 -12.76 13.68 2.34
CA MET A 185 -12.80 14.03 3.76
C MET A 185 -13.42 15.41 3.99
N GLU A 186 -13.02 16.41 3.20
CA GLU A 186 -13.53 17.77 3.29
C GLU A 186 -15.04 17.82 3.06
N GLU A 187 -15.53 17.22 1.97
CA GLU A 187 -16.95 17.19 1.65
C GLU A 187 -17.76 16.41 2.70
N SER A 188 -17.24 15.27 3.16
CA SER A 188 -17.87 14.46 4.21
C SER A 188 -17.97 15.21 5.55
N LEU A 189 -16.98 16.05 5.88
CA LEU A 189 -16.94 16.84 7.10
C LEU A 189 -17.94 18.01 7.07
N TYR A 190 -17.91 18.79 5.99
CA TYR A 190 -18.70 20.03 5.91
C TYR A 190 -20.13 19.81 5.40
N LYS A 191 -20.40 18.69 4.73
CA LYS A 191 -21.71 18.32 4.17
C LYS A 191 -22.41 19.49 3.45
N ARG A 192 -21.65 20.22 2.60
CA ARG A 192 -22.19 21.32 1.79
C ARG A 192 -23.25 20.80 0.82
N GLU A 193 -24.00 21.70 0.21
CA GLU A 193 -24.97 21.31 -0.82
C GLU A 193 -24.28 20.43 -1.89
N PHE A 194 -24.92 19.32 -2.27
CA PHE A 194 -24.39 18.30 -3.21
C PHE A 194 -23.11 17.55 -2.73
N TRP A 195 -22.73 17.63 -1.44
CA TRP A 195 -21.54 16.95 -0.89
C TRP A 195 -21.45 15.48 -1.27
N TYR A 196 -22.57 14.77 -1.28
CA TYR A 196 -22.62 13.35 -1.59
C TYR A 196 -22.23 13.06 -3.06
N SER A 197 -22.74 13.89 -4.00
CA SER A 197 -22.36 13.82 -5.41
C SER A 197 -20.90 14.18 -5.63
N ALA A 198 -20.38 15.15 -4.88
CA ALA A 198 -18.96 15.52 -4.91
C ALA A 198 -18.10 14.37 -4.40
N CYS A 199 -18.44 13.73 -3.24
CA CYS A 199 -17.76 12.56 -2.74
C CYS A 199 -17.73 11.41 -3.75
N LYS A 200 -18.87 11.12 -4.42
CA LYS A 200 -18.93 10.09 -5.45
C LYS A 200 -17.99 10.40 -6.64
N SER A 201 -17.95 11.65 -7.08
CA SER A 201 -17.07 12.08 -8.18
C SER A 201 -15.59 11.97 -7.80
N TYR A 202 -15.21 12.42 -6.60
CA TYR A 202 -13.84 12.26 -6.09
C TYR A 202 -13.46 10.80 -5.86
N LEU A 203 -14.41 9.95 -5.44
CA LEU A 203 -14.18 8.51 -5.32
C LEU A 203 -13.86 7.90 -6.69
N GLY A 204 -14.60 8.24 -7.75
CA GLY A 204 -14.32 7.76 -9.10
C GLY A 204 -12.91 8.16 -9.56
N LEU A 205 -12.50 9.41 -9.31
CA LEU A 205 -11.15 9.89 -9.60
C LEU A 205 -10.09 9.18 -8.75
N LEU A 206 -10.35 8.95 -7.47
CA LEU A 206 -9.47 8.20 -6.58
C LEU A 206 -9.28 6.77 -7.06
N LEU A 207 -10.36 6.04 -7.36
CA LEU A 207 -10.29 4.67 -7.87
C LEU A 207 -9.56 4.62 -9.22
N THR A 208 -9.81 5.58 -10.11
CA THR A 208 -9.08 5.71 -11.38
C THR A 208 -7.59 5.85 -11.13
N GLU A 209 -7.19 6.73 -10.22
CA GLU A 209 -5.77 6.96 -9.91
C GLU A 209 -5.10 5.75 -9.26
N LEU A 210 -5.79 5.08 -8.34
CA LEU A 210 -5.30 3.85 -7.72
C LEU A 210 -5.16 2.70 -8.72
N CYS A 211 -6.05 2.62 -9.71
CA CYS A 211 -6.07 1.55 -10.71
C CYS A 211 -5.25 1.87 -11.96
N ARG A 212 -4.92 3.13 -12.20
CA ARG A 212 -4.03 3.48 -13.30
C ARG A 212 -2.71 2.77 -13.11
N LYS A 213 -2.44 1.82 -14.01
CA LYS A 213 -1.06 1.41 -14.23
C LYS A 213 -0.37 2.66 -14.76
N LYS A 214 0.65 3.16 -14.06
CA LYS A 214 1.58 4.08 -14.69
C LYS A 214 2.22 3.28 -15.83
N GLU A 215 1.70 3.42 -17.04
CA GLU A 215 2.32 2.88 -18.24
C GLU A 215 3.58 3.71 -18.50
N ILE A 216 4.63 3.37 -17.77
CA ILE A 216 5.96 3.70 -18.22
C ILE A 216 6.17 2.77 -19.41
N ALA A 217 6.29 3.33 -20.61
CA ALA A 217 6.57 2.56 -21.82
C ALA A 217 7.83 1.70 -21.58
N ASP A 218 7.91 0.52 -22.17
CA ASP A 218 9.04 -0.40 -21.94
C ASP A 218 10.39 0.28 -22.20
N ALA A 219 10.47 1.10 -23.24
CA ALA A 219 11.62 1.94 -23.54
C ALA A 219 11.93 2.99 -22.45
N GLU A 220 10.90 3.64 -21.90
CA GLU A 220 11.02 4.63 -20.83
C GLU A 220 11.49 4.00 -19.51
N THR A 221 11.06 2.76 -19.21
CA THR A 221 11.53 2.02 -18.03
C THR A 221 13.04 1.73 -18.12
N LEU A 222 13.52 1.30 -19.29
CA LEU A 222 14.96 1.05 -19.50
C LEU A 222 15.77 2.34 -19.43
N GLU A 223 15.28 3.43 -20.02
CA GLU A 223 15.95 4.75 -19.97
C GLU A 223 16.05 5.28 -18.54
N LEU A 224 14.97 5.15 -17.75
CA LEU A 224 14.97 5.53 -16.34
C LEU A 224 15.96 4.68 -15.51
N LEU A 225 16.04 3.38 -15.77
CA LEU A 225 17.00 2.49 -15.11
C LEU A 225 18.43 2.82 -15.49
N GLU A 226 18.72 3.05 -16.76
CA GLU A 226 20.05 3.43 -17.25
C GLU A 226 20.49 4.77 -16.64
N LYS A 227 19.61 5.75 -16.62
CA LYS A 227 19.85 7.03 -15.96
C LYS A 227 20.13 6.86 -14.47
N TYR A 228 19.32 6.07 -13.77
CA TYR A 228 19.51 5.80 -12.35
C TYR A 228 20.84 5.07 -12.09
N PHE A 229 21.17 4.05 -12.88
CA PHE A 229 22.43 3.31 -12.76
C PHE A 229 23.65 4.18 -13.04
N SER A 230 23.55 5.07 -14.04
CA SER A 230 24.65 5.99 -14.37
C SER A 230 25.00 6.94 -13.22
N LEU A 231 23.99 7.37 -12.45
CA LEU A 231 24.15 8.28 -11.33
C LEU A 231 24.53 7.57 -10.01
N ASN A 232 24.16 6.29 -9.88
CA ASN A 232 24.25 5.56 -8.61
C ASN A 232 25.01 4.24 -8.71
N LEU A 233 25.94 4.09 -9.66
CA LEU A 233 26.56 2.82 -10.04
C LEU A 233 27.05 1.97 -8.86
N LYS A 234 27.71 2.59 -7.88
CA LYS A 234 28.25 1.91 -6.68
C LYS A 234 27.16 1.51 -5.69
N THR A 235 26.18 2.37 -5.48
CA THR A 235 25.20 2.29 -4.38
C THR A 235 23.80 1.91 -4.83
N ALA A 236 23.59 1.71 -6.14
CA ALA A 236 22.28 1.43 -6.70
C ALA A 236 21.57 0.28 -5.97
N SER A 237 20.36 0.55 -5.51
CA SER A 237 19.48 -0.42 -4.89
C SER A 237 18.06 -0.35 -5.47
N LEU A 238 17.36 -1.48 -5.48
CA LEU A 238 15.94 -1.51 -5.89
C LEU A 238 15.07 -0.64 -4.99
N SER A 239 15.40 -0.56 -3.70
CA SER A 239 14.65 0.24 -2.73
C SER A 239 14.70 1.73 -3.06
N ASP A 240 15.90 2.25 -3.34
CA ASP A 240 16.08 3.68 -3.63
C ASP A 240 15.52 4.04 -5.01
N PHE A 241 15.68 3.15 -6.01
CA PHE A 241 15.04 3.32 -7.31
C PHE A 241 13.52 3.38 -7.19
N ALA A 242 12.92 2.42 -6.47
CA ALA A 242 11.48 2.39 -6.24
C ALA A 242 10.99 3.67 -5.52
N ALA A 243 11.71 4.10 -4.47
CA ALA A 243 11.40 5.33 -3.75
C ALA A 243 11.45 6.57 -4.63
N SER A 244 12.41 6.66 -5.56
CA SER A 244 12.53 7.79 -6.50
C SER A 244 11.34 7.91 -7.46
N LEU A 245 10.61 6.79 -7.70
CA LEU A 245 9.43 6.74 -8.53
C LEU A 245 8.11 6.74 -7.71
N GLY A 246 8.21 6.77 -6.37
CA GLY A 246 7.06 6.68 -5.48
C GLY A 246 6.44 5.28 -5.43
N TYR A 247 7.25 4.22 -5.64
CA TYR A 247 6.82 2.83 -5.63
C TYR A 247 7.38 2.05 -4.44
N SER A 248 6.70 0.95 -4.05
CA SER A 248 7.33 -0.06 -3.20
C SER A 248 8.36 -0.86 -3.99
N SER A 249 9.38 -1.41 -3.29
CA SER A 249 10.40 -2.27 -3.92
C SER A 249 9.78 -3.51 -4.56
N GLY A 250 8.72 -4.06 -3.97
CA GLY A 250 8.01 -5.22 -4.52
C GLY A 250 7.32 -4.90 -5.86
N TYR A 251 6.63 -3.75 -5.94
CA TYR A 251 6.02 -3.29 -7.19
C TYR A 251 7.07 -2.99 -8.27
N ALA A 252 8.07 -2.18 -7.93
CA ALA A 252 9.15 -1.83 -8.87
C ALA A 252 9.87 -3.07 -9.42
N GLY A 253 10.14 -4.06 -8.56
CA GLY A 253 10.77 -5.32 -8.99
C GLY A 253 9.92 -6.12 -9.96
N ARG A 254 8.61 -6.24 -9.72
CA ARG A 254 7.68 -6.89 -10.65
C ARG A 254 7.57 -6.13 -11.97
N MET A 255 7.36 -4.81 -11.90
CA MET A 255 7.28 -3.93 -13.07
C MET A 255 8.53 -4.04 -13.96
N ILE A 256 9.73 -3.97 -13.38
CA ILE A 256 10.98 -4.12 -14.12
C ILE A 256 11.04 -5.47 -14.82
N LYS A 257 10.72 -6.56 -14.11
CA LYS A 257 10.76 -7.91 -14.66
C LYS A 257 9.72 -8.11 -15.78
N GLU A 258 8.52 -7.59 -15.62
CA GLU A 258 7.46 -7.64 -16.64
C GLU A 258 7.85 -6.84 -17.90
N LYS A 259 8.44 -5.65 -17.72
CA LYS A 259 8.79 -4.74 -18.81
C LYS A 259 10.10 -5.10 -19.54
N THR A 260 11.07 -5.70 -18.84
CA THR A 260 12.41 -5.94 -19.37
C THR A 260 12.76 -7.43 -19.51
N GLY A 261 11.95 -8.30 -18.95
CA GLY A 261 12.25 -9.74 -18.83
C GLY A 261 13.32 -10.09 -17.80
N ASN A 262 13.97 -9.08 -17.18
CA ASN A 262 15.09 -9.26 -16.26
C ASN A 262 14.77 -8.63 -14.88
N SER A 263 15.37 -9.15 -13.82
CA SER A 263 15.32 -8.51 -12.50
C SER A 263 16.20 -7.26 -12.46
N PHE A 264 15.92 -6.35 -11.50
CA PHE A 264 16.78 -5.19 -11.23
C PHE A 264 18.25 -5.56 -11.02
N SER A 265 18.51 -6.63 -10.27
CA SER A 265 19.87 -7.10 -9.97
C SER A 265 20.59 -7.60 -11.22
N GLU A 266 19.90 -8.28 -12.12
CA GLU A 266 20.49 -8.73 -13.41
C GLU A 266 20.84 -7.54 -14.30
N LEU A 267 19.92 -6.57 -14.42
CA LEU A 267 20.17 -5.33 -15.19
C LEU A 267 21.32 -4.51 -14.60
N LEU A 268 21.34 -4.33 -13.28
CA LEU A 268 22.42 -3.62 -12.59
C LEU A 268 23.77 -4.32 -12.79
N SER A 269 23.80 -5.66 -12.64
CA SER A 269 25.03 -6.44 -12.86
C SER A 269 25.54 -6.26 -14.28
N ARG A 270 24.66 -6.35 -15.29
CA ARG A 270 25.03 -6.14 -16.69
C ARG A 270 25.55 -4.72 -16.92
N TYR A 271 24.88 -3.70 -16.39
CA TYR A 271 25.29 -2.32 -16.53
C TYR A 271 26.65 -2.05 -15.87
N ARG A 272 26.93 -2.65 -14.70
CA ARG A 272 28.23 -2.58 -14.03
C ARG A 272 29.34 -3.20 -14.87
N ILE A 273 29.08 -4.33 -15.48
CA ILE A 273 30.10 -5.02 -16.34
C ILE A 273 30.35 -4.23 -17.62
N GLU A 274 29.34 -3.65 -18.26
CA GLU A 274 29.50 -2.77 -19.42
C GLU A 274 30.31 -1.51 -19.07
N SER A 275 30.03 -0.93 -17.89
CA SER A 275 30.84 0.22 -17.40
C SER A 275 32.28 -0.16 -17.12
N ALA A 276 32.50 -1.33 -16.51
CA ALA A 276 33.86 -1.84 -16.28
C ALA A 276 34.64 -2.09 -17.59
N LYS A 277 33.97 -2.61 -18.60
CA LYS A 277 34.53 -2.79 -19.94
C LYS A 277 35.09 -1.48 -20.48
N LYS A 278 34.28 -0.41 -20.47
CA LYS A 278 34.72 0.93 -20.90
C LYS A 278 35.94 1.41 -20.11
N MET A 279 35.93 1.19 -18.78
CA MET A 279 37.10 1.56 -17.94
C MET A 279 38.34 0.74 -18.24
N LEU A 280 38.21 -0.55 -18.58
CA LEU A 280 39.33 -1.40 -19.00
C LEU A 280 39.97 -0.90 -20.31
N GLU A 281 39.17 -0.37 -21.24
CA GLU A 281 39.62 0.17 -22.52
C GLU A 281 40.25 1.56 -22.37
N THR A 282 39.70 2.41 -21.49
CA THR A 282 40.01 3.84 -21.46
C THR A 282 40.90 4.28 -20.30
N THR A 283 41.15 3.42 -19.30
CA THR A 283 41.92 3.79 -18.10
C THR A 283 43.04 2.83 -17.80
N SER A 284 44.03 3.30 -17.01
CA SER A 284 45.12 2.48 -16.47
C SER A 284 44.83 1.90 -15.07
N LEU A 285 43.63 2.07 -14.54
CA LEU A 285 43.24 1.56 -13.21
C LEU A 285 43.43 0.04 -13.14
N SER A 286 43.81 -0.49 -11.98
CA SER A 286 43.88 -1.93 -11.78
C SER A 286 42.50 -2.58 -11.94
N VAL A 287 42.46 -3.85 -12.30
CA VAL A 287 41.19 -4.59 -12.43
C VAL A 287 40.43 -4.60 -11.12
N GLU A 288 41.15 -4.69 -10.01
CA GLU A 288 40.62 -4.65 -8.66
C GLU A 288 39.94 -3.28 -8.37
N ASN A 289 40.65 -2.19 -8.72
CA ASN A 289 40.08 -0.84 -8.56
C ASN A 289 38.85 -0.62 -9.44
N ILE A 290 38.86 -1.10 -10.70
CA ILE A 290 37.71 -1.04 -11.59
C ILE A 290 36.53 -1.80 -10.97
N SER A 291 36.77 -2.99 -10.40
CA SER A 291 35.69 -3.76 -9.77
C SER A 291 35.03 -3.01 -8.61
N LEU A 292 35.83 -2.31 -7.79
CA LEU A 292 35.31 -1.44 -6.70
C LEU A 292 34.57 -0.20 -7.24
N GLU A 293 35.11 0.43 -8.30
CA GLU A 293 34.51 1.62 -8.91
C GLU A 293 33.12 1.32 -9.49
N VAL A 294 32.93 0.13 -10.06
CA VAL A 294 31.62 -0.26 -10.58
C VAL A 294 30.70 -0.90 -9.54
N GLY A 295 31.10 -0.96 -8.25
CA GLY A 295 30.25 -1.33 -7.14
C GLY A 295 30.27 -2.81 -6.75
N TYR A 296 31.33 -3.57 -7.08
CA TYR A 296 31.54 -4.90 -6.53
C TYR A 296 32.39 -4.82 -5.27
N LEU A 297 31.84 -5.29 -4.15
CA LEU A 297 32.58 -5.38 -2.87
C LEU A 297 33.63 -6.48 -2.88
N ASN A 298 33.48 -7.48 -3.75
CA ASN A 298 34.37 -8.62 -3.88
C ASN A 298 34.75 -8.83 -5.35
N PRO A 299 36.08 -8.78 -5.69
CA PRO A 299 36.54 -9.00 -7.04
C PRO A 299 36.12 -10.33 -7.66
N SER A 300 35.99 -11.40 -6.86
CA SER A 300 35.61 -12.73 -7.38
C SER A 300 34.22 -12.73 -8.05
N GLY A 301 33.27 -11.98 -7.49
CA GLY A 301 31.93 -11.80 -8.09
C GLY A 301 32.02 -11.05 -9.43
N PHE A 302 32.84 -10.02 -9.47
CA PHE A 302 33.12 -9.25 -10.69
C PHE A 302 33.73 -10.13 -11.80
N TYR A 303 34.80 -10.86 -11.49
CA TYR A 303 35.46 -11.77 -12.46
C TYR A 303 34.46 -12.79 -13.03
N LYS A 304 33.69 -13.45 -12.17
CA LYS A 304 32.66 -14.43 -12.58
C LYS A 304 31.66 -13.82 -13.57
N GLN A 305 31.11 -12.64 -13.27
CA GLN A 305 30.15 -11.96 -14.13
C GLN A 305 30.78 -11.49 -15.44
N PHE A 306 31.99 -10.95 -15.39
CA PHE A 306 32.70 -10.50 -16.59
C PHE A 306 33.00 -11.65 -17.53
N CYS A 307 33.54 -12.76 -17.00
CA CYS A 307 33.83 -13.98 -17.80
C CYS A 307 32.51 -14.58 -18.35
N SER A 308 31.44 -14.56 -17.61
CA SER A 308 30.15 -15.04 -18.10
C SER A 308 29.61 -14.24 -19.29
N LEU A 309 29.86 -12.92 -19.31
CA LEU A 309 29.35 -12.03 -20.36
C LEU A 309 30.29 -11.98 -21.60
N TYR A 310 31.60 -12.01 -21.39
CA TYR A 310 32.59 -11.82 -22.47
C TYR A 310 33.43 -13.06 -22.83
N GLY A 311 33.26 -14.17 -22.11
CA GLY A 311 33.99 -15.42 -22.38
C GLY A 311 35.45 -15.39 -22.01
N MET A 312 35.99 -14.29 -21.42
CA MET A 312 37.38 -14.11 -21.05
C MET A 312 37.49 -13.27 -19.77
N THR A 313 38.69 -13.30 -19.15
CA THR A 313 38.94 -12.51 -17.93
C THR A 313 39.09 -11.02 -18.24
N PRO A 314 38.84 -10.11 -17.26
CA PRO A 314 39.09 -8.68 -17.43
C PRO A 314 40.54 -8.34 -17.81
N LYS A 315 41.53 -9.15 -17.36
CA LYS A 315 42.95 -8.98 -17.71
C LYS A 315 43.19 -9.31 -19.16
N GLU A 316 42.70 -10.44 -19.64
CA GLU A 316 42.78 -10.85 -21.05
C GLU A 316 42.09 -9.82 -21.95
N TYR A 317 40.90 -9.37 -21.57
CA TYR A 317 40.14 -8.35 -22.29
C TYR A 317 41.00 -7.07 -22.47
N ARG A 318 41.62 -6.56 -21.40
CA ARG A 318 42.46 -5.36 -21.44
C ARG A 318 43.64 -5.52 -22.39
N GLN A 319 44.25 -6.71 -22.47
CA GLN A 319 45.39 -6.96 -23.34
C GLN A 319 45.05 -6.86 -24.83
N MET A 320 43.79 -7.03 -25.21
CA MET A 320 43.32 -6.88 -26.60
C MET A 320 43.26 -5.41 -27.07
N PHE A 321 43.29 -4.45 -26.16
CA PHE A 321 43.18 -3.01 -26.43
C PHE A 321 44.42 -2.21 -26.08
N ARG A 322 45.50 -2.89 -25.68
CA ARG A 322 46.84 -2.33 -25.46
C ARG A 322 47.80 -2.86 -26.52
#